data_57bcb8d685137fdc41d12c5b32cb8a02
#
_entry.id   57bcb8d685137fdc41d12c5b32cb8a02
#
_cell.length_a   1.000
_cell.length_b   1.000
_cell.length_c   1.000
_cell.angle_alpha   90.00
_cell.angle_beta   90.00
_cell.angle_gamma   90.00
#
_symmetry.space_group_name_H-M   'P 1'
#
loop_
_entity.id
_entity.type
_entity.pdbx_description
1 polymer ?
#
loop_
_entity_poly.entity_id
_entity_poly.type
_entity_poly.pdbx_seq_one_letter_code
_entity_poly.pdbx_strand_id
1 'polypeptide(L)'
;MSFFQSDVVRAEMVEISELQEEVYSNVFKFPSMAKEDQHHHVDILERLIEKQQIMYTRLSLSDDPEAVSYTHLTLPTSDLV
;
A
#
# COMPACT_ATOMS: atom_id res chain seq x y z
N MET A 1 -5.97 18.65 13.25
CA MET A 1 -5.35 17.36 13.53
C MET A 1 -4.67 16.86 12.27
N SER A 2 -3.45 16.39 12.39
CA SER A 2 -2.70 15.86 11.25
C SER A 2 -3.33 14.58 10.71
N PHE A 3 -3.26 14.38 9.39
CA PHE A 3 -3.73 13.15 8.74
C PHE A 3 -3.11 11.90 9.39
N PHE A 4 -1.79 11.93 9.65
CA PHE A 4 -1.09 10.80 10.21
C PHE A 4 -1.32 10.57 11.71
N GLN A 5 -2.04 11.47 12.37
CA GLN A 5 -2.41 11.30 13.78
C GLN A 5 -3.75 10.57 13.95
N SER A 6 -4.47 10.35 12.88
CA SER A 6 -5.72 9.58 12.92
C SER A 6 -5.44 8.12 13.22
N ASP A 7 -6.17 7.55 14.18
CA ASP A 7 -6.04 6.14 14.53
C ASP A 7 -6.42 5.22 13.37
N VAL A 8 -7.42 5.64 12.59
CA VAL A 8 -7.86 4.88 11.42
C VAL A 8 -6.75 4.84 10.37
N VAL A 9 -6.13 5.98 10.11
CA VAL A 9 -5.03 6.07 9.13
C VAL A 9 -3.84 5.24 9.59
N ARG A 10 -3.48 5.32 10.87
CA ARG A 10 -2.38 4.52 11.42
C ARG A 10 -2.64 3.03 11.28
N ALA A 11 -3.86 2.59 11.59
CA ALA A 11 -4.22 1.18 11.47
C ALA A 11 -4.11 0.71 10.01
N GLU A 12 -4.54 1.52 9.06
CA GLU A 12 -4.44 1.19 7.65
C GLU A 12 -3.00 1.17 7.16
N MET A 13 -2.17 2.09 7.64
CA MET A 13 -0.75 2.11 7.29
C MET A 13 -0.02 0.87 7.79
N VAL A 14 -0.35 0.40 9.00
CA VAL A 14 0.19 -0.83 9.55
C VAL A 14 -0.23 -2.03 8.69
N GLU A 15 -1.49 -2.09 8.33
CA GLU A 15 -2.01 -3.18 7.49
C GLU A 15 -1.34 -3.19 6.11
N ILE A 16 -1.16 -2.03 5.50
CA ILE A 16 -0.46 -1.92 4.22
C ILE A 16 0.99 -2.39 4.37
N SER A 17 1.66 -1.99 5.45
CA SER A 17 3.04 -2.40 5.72
C SER A 17 3.15 -3.91 5.87
N GLU A 18 2.22 -4.54 6.58
CA GLU A 18 2.20 -5.99 6.76
C GLU A 18 1.99 -6.71 5.43
N LEU A 19 1.08 -6.22 4.61
CA LEU A 19 0.85 -6.78 3.28
C LEU A 19 2.08 -6.63 2.38
N GLN A 20 2.75 -5.50 2.45
CA GLN A 20 3.99 -5.28 1.70
C GLN A 20 5.08 -6.27 2.12
N GLU A 21 5.23 -6.51 3.40
CA GLU A 21 6.21 -7.48 3.90
C GLU A 21 5.92 -8.88 3.37
N GLU A 22 4.66 -9.27 3.39
CA GLU A 22 4.25 -10.57 2.88
C GLU A 22 4.54 -10.70 1.38
N VAL A 23 4.23 -9.66 0.61
CA VAL A 23 4.51 -9.63 -0.83
C VAL A 23 6.02 -9.75 -1.08
N TYR A 24 6.82 -8.96 -0.38
CA TYR A 24 8.27 -8.98 -0.58
C TYR A 24 8.90 -10.30 -0.18
N SER A 25 8.40 -10.94 0.86
CA SER A 25 8.94 -12.23 1.29
C SER A 25 8.62 -13.35 0.30
N ASN A 26 7.56 -13.21 -0.47
CA ASN A 26 7.10 -14.26 -1.40
C ASN A 26 7.48 -14.00 -2.85
N VAL A 27 7.91 -12.78 -3.21
CA VAL A 27 8.13 -12.42 -4.60
C VAL A 27 9.21 -13.29 -5.26
N PHE A 28 10.26 -13.63 -4.53
CA PHE A 28 11.34 -14.45 -5.06
C PHE A 28 10.97 -15.93 -5.12
N LYS A 29 10.02 -16.36 -4.34
CA LYS A 29 9.56 -17.75 -4.29
C LYS A 29 8.42 -18.02 -5.25
N PHE A 30 7.84 -16.97 -5.82
CA PHE A 30 6.63 -17.06 -6.63
C PHE A 30 6.74 -18.11 -7.75
N PRO A 31 7.83 -18.15 -8.56
CA PRO A 31 7.93 -19.13 -9.64
C PRO A 31 7.94 -20.58 -9.18
N SER A 32 8.37 -20.84 -7.94
CA SER A 32 8.43 -22.19 -7.39
C SER A 32 7.27 -22.54 -6.50
N MET A 33 6.33 -21.62 -6.31
CA MET A 33 5.13 -21.86 -5.50
C MET A 33 4.14 -22.78 -6.19
N ALA A 34 3.38 -23.53 -5.39
CA ALA A 34 2.21 -24.25 -5.90
C ALA A 34 1.19 -23.26 -6.45
N LYS A 35 0.37 -23.73 -7.37
CA LYS A 35 -0.62 -22.88 -8.04
C LYS A 35 -1.56 -22.18 -7.06
N GLU A 36 -1.96 -22.88 -6.01
CA GLU A 36 -2.83 -22.32 -4.97
C GLU A 36 -2.14 -21.17 -4.23
N ASP A 37 -0.86 -21.32 -3.95
CA ASP A 37 -0.09 -20.28 -3.28
C ASP A 37 0.14 -19.09 -4.21
N GLN A 38 0.30 -19.33 -5.50
CA GLN A 38 0.42 -18.24 -6.48
C GLN A 38 -0.86 -17.43 -6.55
N HIS A 39 -2.02 -18.08 -6.54
CA HIS A 39 -3.32 -17.39 -6.51
C HIS A 39 -3.47 -16.57 -5.24
N HIS A 40 -3.09 -17.13 -4.10
CA HIS A 40 -3.13 -16.41 -2.83
C HIS A 40 -2.24 -15.18 -2.87
N HIS A 41 -1.04 -15.29 -3.44
CA HIS A 41 -0.12 -14.17 -3.59
C HIS A 41 -0.73 -13.06 -4.46
N VAL A 42 -1.37 -13.42 -5.57
CA VAL A 42 -2.04 -12.46 -6.45
C VAL A 42 -3.19 -11.76 -5.71
N ASP A 43 -3.96 -12.52 -4.92
CA ASP A 43 -5.04 -11.93 -4.12
C ASP A 43 -4.51 -10.91 -3.11
N ILE A 44 -3.39 -11.20 -2.48
CA ILE A 44 -2.74 -10.27 -1.55
C ILE A 44 -2.25 -9.03 -2.28
N LEU A 45 -1.66 -9.19 -3.46
CA LEU A 45 -1.24 -8.06 -4.30
C LEU A 45 -2.41 -7.15 -4.65
N GLU A 46 -3.53 -7.74 -5.06
CA GLU A 46 -4.72 -6.98 -5.40
C GLU A 46 -5.25 -6.20 -4.19
N ARG A 47 -5.28 -6.85 -3.03
CA ARG A 47 -5.70 -6.19 -1.79
C ARG A 47 -4.76 -5.04 -1.43
N LEU A 48 -3.46 -5.24 -1.56
CA LEU A 48 -2.47 -4.21 -1.28
C LEU A 48 -2.65 -3.00 -2.20
N ILE A 49 -2.81 -3.25 -3.50
CA ILE A 49 -3.02 -2.19 -4.49
C ILE A 49 -4.30 -1.41 -4.16
N GLU A 50 -5.37 -2.11 -3.86
CA GLU A 50 -6.65 -1.48 -3.52
C GLU A 50 -6.52 -0.60 -2.28
N LYS A 51 -5.89 -1.11 -1.23
CA LYS A 51 -5.68 -0.34 0.01
C LYS A 51 -4.80 0.88 -0.23
N GLN A 52 -3.76 0.74 -1.03
CA GLN A 52 -2.89 1.86 -1.38
C GLN A 52 -3.65 2.92 -2.16
N GLN A 53 -4.50 2.53 -3.10
CA GLN A 53 -5.31 3.48 -3.86
C GLN A 53 -6.27 4.25 -2.96
N ILE A 54 -6.91 3.57 -2.03
CA ILE A 54 -7.80 4.22 -1.06
C ILE A 54 -7.00 5.21 -0.20
N MET A 55 -5.84 4.80 0.28
CA MET A 55 -4.99 5.66 1.10
C MET A 55 -4.52 6.88 0.32
N TYR A 56 -4.12 6.72 -0.93
CA TYR A 56 -3.71 7.83 -1.79
C TYR A 56 -4.84 8.80 -2.04
N THR A 57 -6.05 8.28 -2.23
CA THR A 57 -7.22 9.14 -2.38
C THR A 57 -7.43 10.00 -1.14
N ARG A 58 -7.32 9.40 0.03
CA ARG A 58 -7.44 10.13 1.30
C ARG A 58 -6.34 11.18 1.46
N LEU A 59 -5.11 10.82 1.09
CA LEU A 59 -3.98 11.73 1.16
C LEU A 59 -4.17 12.93 0.24
N SER A 60 -4.63 12.68 -0.98
CA SER A 60 -4.81 13.76 -1.97
C SER A 60 -5.95 14.70 -1.60
N LEU A 61 -6.91 14.23 -0.79
CA LEU A 61 -8.00 15.05 -0.30
C LEU A 61 -7.67 15.78 1.01
N SER A 62 -6.52 15.45 1.60
CA SER A 62 -6.07 16.08 2.84
C SER A 62 -5.39 17.41 2.54
N ASP A 63 -5.63 18.39 3.39
CA ASP A 63 -4.94 19.68 3.34
C ASP A 63 -3.64 19.68 4.14
N ASP A 64 -3.29 18.54 4.74
CA ASP A 64 -2.09 18.42 5.55
C ASP A 64 -0.85 18.42 4.64
N PRO A 65 0.09 19.39 4.82
CA PRO A 65 1.31 19.42 4.01
C PRO A 65 2.15 18.15 4.11
N GLU A 66 2.13 17.50 5.26
CA GLU A 66 2.85 16.25 5.47
C GLU A 66 2.25 15.12 4.60
N ALA A 67 0.92 15.06 4.52
CA ALA A 67 0.24 14.09 3.68
C ALA A 67 0.54 14.32 2.19
N VAL A 68 0.55 15.56 1.76
CA VAL A 68 0.87 15.93 0.37
C VAL A 68 2.31 15.54 0.04
N SER A 69 3.23 15.83 0.94
CA SER A 69 4.64 15.46 0.78
C SER A 69 4.81 13.94 0.68
N TYR A 70 4.10 13.19 1.51
CA TYR A 70 4.13 11.73 1.49
C TYR A 70 3.64 11.20 0.13
N THR A 71 2.57 11.78 -0.40
CA THR A 71 2.01 11.40 -1.69
C THR A 71 3.06 11.54 -2.79
N HIS A 72 3.79 12.65 -2.81
CA HIS A 72 4.82 12.87 -3.81
C HIS A 72 5.98 11.89 -3.71
N LEU A 73 6.30 11.45 -2.50
CA LEU A 73 7.44 10.55 -2.29
C LEU A 73 7.12 9.08 -2.52
N THR A 74 5.86 8.67 -2.33
CA THR A 74 5.49 7.26 -2.30
C THR A 74 4.63 6.80 -3.47
N LEU A 75 4.29 7.69 -4.40
CA LEU A 75 3.52 7.36 -5.59
C LEU A 75 4.42 7.32 -6.81
N PRO A 76 5.15 6.21 -7.02
CA PRO A 76 6.07 6.13 -8.16
C PRO A 76 5.34 6.25 -9.50
N THR A 77 4.10 5.81 -9.56
CA THR A 77 3.30 5.90 -10.79
C THR A 77 2.96 7.33 -11.18
N SER A 78 2.94 8.25 -10.23
CA SER A 78 2.67 9.65 -10.53
C SER A 78 3.83 10.31 -11.27
N ASP A 79 5.03 9.79 -11.13
CA ASP A 79 6.20 10.30 -11.82
C ASP A 79 6.25 9.88 -13.29
N LEU A 80 5.45 8.89 -13.65
CA LEU A 80 5.41 8.35 -15.01
C LEU A 80 4.37 9.05 -15.89
N VAL A 81 3.62 9.93 -15.31
CA VAL A 81 2.52 10.62 -16.01
C VAL A 81 2.96 11.98 -16.57
#